data_6fb62f83d6367ab2f4546146d5e351ab
#
_entry.id   6fb62f83d6367ab2f4546146d5e351ab
#
_cell.length_a   1.000
_cell.length_b   1.000
_cell.length_c   1.000
_cell.angle_alpha   90.00
_cell.angle_beta   90.00
_cell.angle_gamma   90.00
#
_symmetry.space_group_name_H-M   'P 1'
#
loop_
_entity.id
_entity.type
_entity.pdbx_description
1 polymer ?
#
loop_
_entity_poly.entity_id
_entity_poly.type
_entity_poly.pdbx_seq_one_letter_code
_entity_poly.pdbx_strand_id
1 'polypeptide(L)'
;MILIILAKLENDKYYTDPELAEYCVKRMKEIIGEENITEYIEPSAGAGVFLNYFDKPFKAFDIEPEDARIIKTDWRKVDIGYKPGRCVIGNPPFGSRNTLAVQFYKKAIQVGDYIGFILPISQLKNNQQMYEFDLVSSDDLGVREYSGRKIHCCYNIYCRPASGLNKKKTYKLKDVEIKEFRSKKKSLESTEEFDLRICFWGAATGKVVKEKGTYSHEMGIKILNEKYRNEIIRIFRETDWASIYHFVATPALYQWQIYKYLKEQIPALE
;
A
#
# COMPACT_ATOMS: atom_id res chain seq x y z
N MET A 1 24.61 -9.13 15.43
CA MET A 1 23.53 -8.23 14.99
C MET A 1 23.63 -7.85 13.51
N ILE A 2 24.79 -7.53 12.99
CA ILE A 2 25.05 -7.20 11.56
C ILE A 2 24.81 -8.43 10.65
N LEU A 3 25.24 -9.64 11.03
CA LEU A 3 25.02 -10.87 10.24
C LEU A 3 23.55 -11.24 10.09
N ILE A 4 22.70 -10.98 11.09
CA ILE A 4 21.26 -11.27 11.04
C ILE A 4 20.54 -10.27 10.12
N ILE A 5 21.06 -9.05 10.00
CA ILE A 5 20.53 -8.03 9.07
C ILE A 5 20.92 -8.36 7.63
N LEU A 6 22.14 -8.87 7.40
CA LEU A 6 22.61 -9.31 6.08
C LEU A 6 21.86 -10.57 5.59
N ALA A 7 21.67 -11.56 6.44
CA ALA A 7 20.91 -12.78 6.11
C ALA A 7 19.41 -12.48 5.83
N LYS A 8 18.87 -11.36 6.34
CA LYS A 8 17.51 -10.91 6.06
C LYS A 8 17.41 -10.13 4.74
N LEU A 9 18.51 -9.55 4.26
CA LEU A 9 18.61 -8.88 2.97
C LEU A 9 18.77 -9.87 1.81
N GLU A 10 19.46 -11.00 2.00
CA GLU A 10 19.61 -12.06 1.00
C GLU A 10 18.28 -12.76 0.61
N ASN A 11 17.24 -12.62 1.42
CA ASN A 11 15.93 -13.22 1.21
C ASN A 11 14.88 -12.32 0.55
N ASP A 12 15.16 -11.06 0.24
CA ASP A 12 14.21 -10.12 -0.36
C ASP A 12 14.51 -9.78 -1.83
N LYS A 13 15.34 -10.58 -2.53
CA LYS A 13 15.52 -10.47 -3.99
C LYS A 13 14.32 -11.11 -4.70
N TYR A 14 13.47 -10.27 -5.27
CA TYR A 14 12.32 -10.67 -6.06
C TYR A 14 12.59 -10.38 -7.53
N TYR A 15 12.91 -11.43 -8.30
CA TYR A 15 13.08 -11.28 -9.74
C TYR A 15 11.71 -11.12 -10.41
N THR A 16 11.57 -10.07 -11.18
CA THR A 16 10.36 -9.82 -11.96
C THR A 16 10.40 -10.65 -13.25
N ASP A 17 9.29 -11.30 -13.57
CA ASP A 17 9.12 -12.00 -14.83
C ASP A 17 9.18 -11.02 -16.01
N PRO A 18 9.81 -11.38 -17.17
CA PRO A 18 9.90 -10.52 -18.33
C PRO A 18 8.55 -10.03 -18.87
N GLU A 19 7.54 -10.91 -18.93
CA GLU A 19 6.20 -10.55 -19.40
C GLU A 19 5.54 -9.53 -18.45
N LEU A 20 5.80 -9.66 -17.15
CA LEU A 20 5.31 -8.71 -16.16
C LEU A 20 6.02 -7.36 -16.26
N ALA A 21 7.32 -7.33 -16.50
CA ALA A 21 8.06 -6.09 -16.72
C ALA A 21 7.56 -5.36 -17.98
N GLU A 22 7.35 -6.10 -19.07
CA GLU A 22 6.75 -5.58 -20.30
C GLU A 22 5.36 -4.98 -20.06
N TYR A 23 4.49 -5.74 -19.38
CA TYR A 23 3.17 -5.27 -18.98
C TYR A 23 3.23 -3.96 -18.20
N CYS A 24 4.10 -3.88 -17.20
CA CYS A 24 4.22 -2.67 -16.37
C CYS A 24 4.67 -1.45 -17.18
N VAL A 25 5.65 -1.61 -18.08
CA VAL A 25 6.12 -0.50 -18.93
C VAL A 25 5.05 -0.07 -19.92
N LYS A 26 4.38 -1.02 -20.59
CA LYS A 26 3.27 -0.75 -21.50
C LYS A 26 2.12 -0.04 -20.77
N ARG A 27 1.74 -0.55 -19.62
CA ARG A 27 0.66 0.03 -18.80
C ARG A 27 0.97 1.44 -18.32
N MET A 28 2.24 1.70 -17.97
CA MET A 28 2.71 3.06 -17.65
C MET A 28 2.51 4.02 -18.83
N LYS A 29 2.92 3.62 -20.04
CA LYS A 29 2.76 4.42 -21.26
C LYS A 29 1.27 4.66 -21.58
N GLU A 30 0.41 3.68 -21.41
CA GLU A 30 -1.03 3.80 -21.63
C GLU A 30 -1.70 4.82 -20.71
N ILE A 31 -1.32 4.80 -19.42
CA ILE A 31 -1.96 5.65 -18.40
C ILE A 31 -1.42 7.07 -18.42
N ILE A 32 -0.11 7.23 -18.59
CA ILE A 32 0.56 8.54 -18.50
C ILE A 32 0.61 9.25 -19.87
N GLY A 33 0.61 8.49 -20.97
CA GLY A 33 0.97 8.96 -22.31
C GLY A 33 2.47 8.86 -22.54
N GLU A 34 2.87 8.17 -23.60
CA GLU A 34 4.28 7.93 -23.91
C GLU A 34 5.07 9.23 -24.16
N GLU A 35 4.40 10.23 -24.71
CA GLU A 35 4.94 11.57 -24.99
C GLU A 35 5.30 12.35 -23.72
N ASN A 36 4.67 12.04 -22.60
CA ASN A 36 4.91 12.69 -21.31
C ASN A 36 6.11 12.11 -20.57
N ILE A 37 6.61 10.93 -20.99
CA ILE A 37 7.75 10.27 -20.37
C ILE A 37 9.03 10.65 -21.10
N THR A 38 9.98 11.29 -20.39
CA THR A 38 11.24 11.76 -20.96
C THR A 38 12.45 10.92 -20.58
N GLU A 39 12.40 10.20 -19.46
CA GLU A 39 13.48 9.37 -18.92
C GLU A 39 12.92 8.35 -17.94
N TYR A 40 13.50 7.16 -17.93
CA TYR A 40 13.18 6.14 -16.92
C TYR A 40 14.24 6.05 -15.84
N ILE A 41 13.81 5.71 -14.63
CA ILE A 41 14.67 5.26 -13.55
C ILE A 41 14.16 3.94 -13.01
N GLU A 42 15.04 2.96 -12.91
CA GLU A 42 14.78 1.74 -12.17
C GLU A 42 15.59 1.72 -10.89
N PRO A 43 14.94 1.82 -9.71
CA PRO A 43 15.63 2.03 -8.43
C PRO A 43 16.12 0.76 -7.73
N SER A 44 15.78 -0.42 -8.26
CA SER A 44 16.14 -1.76 -7.72
C SER A 44 16.18 -2.77 -8.85
N ALA A 45 17.12 -2.57 -9.77
CA ALA A 45 17.08 -3.18 -11.09
C ALA A 45 17.50 -4.67 -11.13
N GLY A 46 18.19 -5.19 -10.11
CA GLY A 46 18.60 -6.59 -10.02
C GLY A 46 19.30 -7.09 -11.28
N ALA A 47 18.64 -7.97 -12.03
CA ALA A 47 19.10 -8.48 -13.33
C ALA A 47 18.73 -7.58 -14.53
N GLY A 48 18.11 -6.42 -14.33
CA GLY A 48 17.83 -5.43 -15.37
C GLY A 48 16.68 -5.78 -16.31
N VAL A 49 15.70 -6.57 -15.88
CA VAL A 49 14.63 -7.06 -16.76
C VAL A 49 13.80 -5.92 -17.34
N PHE A 50 13.48 -4.87 -16.57
CA PHE A 50 12.73 -3.70 -17.05
C PHE A 50 13.49 -2.91 -18.13
N LEU A 51 14.84 -2.88 -18.06
CA LEU A 51 15.68 -2.11 -18.97
C LEU A 51 15.52 -2.52 -20.42
N ASN A 52 15.08 -3.75 -20.66
CA ASN A 52 14.88 -4.30 -22.00
C ASN A 52 13.64 -3.71 -22.72
N TYR A 53 12.75 -3.06 -21.94
CA TYR A 53 11.50 -2.49 -22.46
C TYR A 53 11.48 -0.95 -22.45
N PHE A 54 12.57 -0.31 -22.00
CA PHE A 54 12.69 1.14 -22.01
C PHE A 54 13.10 1.63 -23.42
N ASP A 55 12.33 2.54 -23.95
CA ASP A 55 12.54 3.20 -25.25
C ASP A 55 13.01 4.66 -25.14
N LYS A 56 13.20 5.15 -23.93
CA LYS A 56 13.77 6.45 -23.61
C LYS A 56 15.08 6.28 -22.83
N PRO A 57 15.91 7.34 -22.72
CA PRO A 57 17.08 7.31 -21.85
C PRO A 57 16.72 6.82 -20.44
N PHE A 58 17.59 6.04 -19.83
CA PHE A 58 17.35 5.51 -18.49
C PHE A 58 18.57 5.56 -17.59
N LYS A 59 18.34 5.46 -16.28
CA LYS A 59 19.33 5.15 -15.25
C LYS A 59 18.77 4.01 -14.39
N ALA A 60 19.62 3.06 -14.05
CA ALA A 60 19.26 1.92 -13.22
C ALA A 60 20.21 1.79 -12.05
N PHE A 61 19.68 1.44 -10.89
CA PHE A 61 20.42 1.36 -9.65
C PHE A 61 20.10 0.04 -8.94
N ASP A 62 21.11 -0.56 -8.33
CA ASP A 62 20.92 -1.71 -7.42
C ASP A 62 22.11 -1.77 -6.44
N ILE A 63 21.89 -2.34 -5.26
CA ILE A 63 22.97 -2.59 -4.29
C ILE A 63 23.87 -3.76 -4.71
N GLU A 64 23.30 -4.72 -5.46
CA GLU A 64 23.95 -5.91 -5.98
C GLU A 64 23.54 -6.17 -7.43
N PRO A 65 24.00 -5.35 -8.39
CA PRO A 65 23.59 -5.45 -9.79
C PRO A 65 24.14 -6.71 -10.46
N GLU A 66 23.32 -7.30 -11.35
CA GLU A 66 23.67 -8.46 -12.17
C GLU A 66 23.83 -8.09 -13.66
N ASP A 67 23.59 -6.84 -14.05
CA ASP A 67 23.73 -6.30 -15.41
C ASP A 67 24.67 -5.10 -15.41
N ALA A 68 25.55 -5.02 -16.39
CA ALA A 68 26.56 -3.95 -16.53
C ALA A 68 25.96 -2.56 -16.77
N ARG A 69 24.71 -2.46 -17.18
CA ARG A 69 23.97 -1.20 -17.38
C ARG A 69 23.53 -0.57 -16.06
N ILE A 70 23.64 -1.30 -14.93
CA ILE A 70 23.11 -0.91 -13.63
C ILE A 70 24.24 -0.33 -12.78
N ILE A 71 23.99 0.83 -12.19
CA ILE A 71 24.92 1.49 -11.29
C ILE A 71 24.81 0.85 -9.89
N LYS A 72 25.93 0.32 -9.38
CA LYS A 72 25.98 -0.28 -8.03
C LYS A 72 25.90 0.80 -6.95
N THR A 73 24.70 0.98 -6.37
CA THR A 73 24.46 1.93 -5.28
C THR A 73 23.11 1.69 -4.61
N ASP A 74 22.96 2.22 -3.41
CA ASP A 74 21.65 2.27 -2.73
C ASP A 74 20.84 3.45 -3.28
N TRP A 75 19.72 3.16 -3.94
CA TRP A 75 18.78 4.16 -4.47
C TRP A 75 18.47 5.31 -3.49
N ARG A 76 18.29 4.98 -2.23
CA ARG A 76 17.94 5.95 -1.19
C ARG A 76 19.03 7.02 -0.96
N LYS A 77 20.27 6.73 -1.38
CA LYS A 77 21.44 7.60 -1.25
C LYS A 77 21.81 8.30 -2.56
N VAL A 78 21.15 7.95 -3.67
CA VAL A 78 21.45 8.54 -4.98
C VAL A 78 21.11 10.03 -4.96
N ASP A 79 22.07 10.87 -5.31
CA ASP A 79 21.87 12.31 -5.47
C ASP A 79 21.66 12.64 -6.96
N ILE A 80 20.40 12.76 -7.36
CA ILE A 80 19.97 13.22 -8.68
C ILE A 80 18.86 14.23 -8.52
N GLY A 81 18.96 15.33 -9.25
CA GLY A 81 17.95 16.39 -9.23
C GLY A 81 16.63 15.94 -9.88
N TYR A 82 15.59 16.71 -9.62
CA TYR A 82 14.28 16.57 -10.26
C TYR A 82 14.40 16.85 -11.77
N LYS A 83 13.64 16.09 -12.56
CA LYS A 83 13.51 16.29 -14.01
C LYS A 83 12.05 16.08 -14.43
N PRO A 84 11.41 17.05 -15.11
CA PRO A 84 10.06 16.89 -15.64
C PRO A 84 9.95 15.70 -16.58
N GLY A 85 8.82 14.98 -16.50
CA GLY A 85 8.56 13.81 -17.32
C GLY A 85 9.38 12.56 -16.94
N ARG A 86 10.20 12.60 -15.90
CA ARG A 86 10.92 11.42 -15.43
C ARG A 86 9.98 10.44 -14.74
N CYS A 87 10.08 9.18 -15.14
CA CYS A 87 9.32 8.05 -14.63
C CYS A 87 10.21 7.12 -13.81
N VAL A 88 9.87 6.89 -12.54
CA VAL A 88 10.53 5.90 -11.68
C VAL A 88 9.67 4.63 -11.68
N ILE A 89 10.19 3.54 -12.24
CA ILE A 89 9.44 2.30 -12.44
C ILE A 89 10.27 1.10 -11.99
N GLY A 90 9.63 0.10 -11.38
CA GLY A 90 10.30 -1.13 -10.96
C GLY A 90 9.53 -1.92 -9.91
N ASN A 91 10.23 -2.91 -9.34
CA ASN A 91 9.76 -3.76 -8.26
C ASN A 91 10.62 -3.52 -7.01
N PRO A 92 10.34 -2.47 -6.22
CA PRO A 92 11.16 -2.14 -5.05
C PRO A 92 11.02 -3.21 -3.96
N PRO A 93 12.05 -3.41 -3.11
CA PRO A 93 11.94 -4.30 -1.97
C PRO A 93 10.85 -3.82 -1.02
N PHE A 94 9.97 -4.73 -0.58
CA PHE A 94 8.81 -4.33 0.23
C PHE A 94 9.19 -3.99 1.67
N GLY A 95 10.04 -4.83 2.28
CA GLY A 95 10.37 -4.73 3.70
C GLY A 95 9.17 -5.07 4.62
N SER A 96 9.40 -4.98 5.92
CA SER A 96 8.32 -5.19 6.89
C SER A 96 7.27 -4.08 6.76
N ARG A 97 5.99 -4.43 6.58
CA ARG A 97 4.86 -3.47 6.44
C ARG A 97 5.08 -2.42 5.34
N ASN A 98 5.73 -2.81 4.24
CA ASN A 98 6.07 -1.90 3.13
C ASN A 98 7.07 -0.78 3.45
N THR A 99 7.80 -0.85 4.53
CA THR A 99 8.67 0.27 4.94
C THR A 99 9.75 0.60 3.92
N LEU A 100 10.32 -0.40 3.22
CA LEU A 100 11.31 -0.14 2.18
C LEU A 100 10.67 0.45 0.92
N ALA A 101 9.58 -0.13 0.43
CA ALA A 101 8.87 0.41 -0.73
C ALA A 101 8.43 1.88 -0.52
N VAL A 102 8.01 2.23 0.71
CA VAL A 102 7.69 3.62 1.06
C VAL A 102 8.93 4.52 1.01
N GLN A 103 10.11 4.05 1.47
CA GLN A 103 11.35 4.83 1.35
C GLN A 103 11.75 5.04 -0.11
N PHE A 104 11.58 4.02 -0.97
CA PHE A 104 11.82 4.11 -2.41
C PHE A 104 10.88 5.13 -3.07
N TYR A 105 9.60 5.08 -2.73
CA TYR A 105 8.61 6.04 -3.18
C TYR A 105 8.95 7.48 -2.72
N LYS A 106 9.31 7.68 -1.44
CA LYS A 106 9.69 9.00 -0.91
C LYS A 106 10.91 9.59 -1.62
N LYS A 107 11.83 8.78 -2.10
CA LYS A 107 12.93 9.22 -2.96
C LYS A 107 12.45 9.52 -4.38
N ALA A 108 11.58 8.68 -4.94
CA ALA A 108 11.06 8.83 -6.30
C ALA A 108 10.29 10.15 -6.49
N ILE A 109 9.46 10.56 -5.51
CA ILE A 109 8.72 11.84 -5.58
C ILE A 109 9.63 13.08 -5.60
N GLN A 110 10.89 12.96 -5.19
CA GLN A 110 11.85 14.07 -5.22
C GLN A 110 12.45 14.27 -6.60
N VAL A 111 12.42 13.25 -7.47
CA VAL A 111 13.24 13.23 -8.68
C VAL A 111 12.45 13.19 -9.98
N GLY A 112 11.15 12.81 -9.96
CA GLY A 112 10.35 12.65 -11.17
C GLY A 112 8.88 12.96 -10.96
N ASP A 113 8.08 12.80 -12.02
CA ASP A 113 6.65 13.09 -12.03
C ASP A 113 5.78 11.84 -12.00
N TYR A 114 6.33 10.71 -12.41
CA TYR A 114 5.60 9.46 -12.55
C TYR A 114 6.28 8.35 -11.79
N ILE A 115 5.48 7.51 -11.11
CA ILE A 115 5.99 6.36 -10.36
C ILE A 115 5.13 5.15 -10.70
N GLY A 116 5.76 4.05 -11.12
CA GLY A 116 5.11 2.77 -11.35
C GLY A 116 5.76 1.67 -10.53
N PHE A 117 5.11 1.21 -9.46
CA PHE A 117 5.67 0.20 -8.59
C PHE A 117 4.81 -1.05 -8.50
N ILE A 118 5.47 -2.21 -8.60
CA ILE A 118 4.90 -3.48 -8.15
C ILE A 118 4.95 -3.47 -6.62
N LEU A 119 3.81 -3.72 -6.00
CA LEU A 119 3.61 -3.62 -4.55
C LEU A 119 2.79 -4.82 -4.04
N PRO A 120 2.86 -5.15 -2.74
CA PRO A 120 1.96 -6.14 -2.17
C PRO A 120 0.49 -5.75 -2.35
N ILE A 121 -0.40 -6.74 -2.48
CA ILE A 121 -1.84 -6.56 -2.72
C ILE A 121 -2.54 -5.64 -1.71
N SER A 122 -2.01 -5.48 -0.51
CA SER A 122 -2.53 -4.52 0.49
C SER A 122 -2.45 -3.05 0.03
N GLN A 123 -1.69 -2.78 -1.04
CA GLN A 123 -1.59 -1.47 -1.68
C GLN A 123 -2.56 -1.30 -2.86
N LEU A 124 -3.34 -2.32 -3.20
CA LEU A 124 -4.35 -2.20 -4.26
C LEU A 124 -5.37 -1.13 -3.90
N LYS A 125 -5.52 -0.12 -4.78
CA LYS A 125 -6.40 1.04 -4.57
C LYS A 125 -6.21 1.74 -3.23
N ASN A 126 -4.99 1.64 -2.66
CA ASN A 126 -4.64 2.16 -1.35
C ASN A 126 -3.41 3.07 -1.45
N ASN A 127 -3.59 4.35 -1.14
CA ASN A 127 -2.53 5.36 -1.14
C ASN A 127 -2.23 5.93 0.26
N GLN A 128 -2.57 5.25 1.34
CA GLN A 128 -2.39 5.77 2.70
C GLN A 128 -0.92 5.91 3.13
N GLN A 129 -0.04 5.12 2.54
CA GLN A 129 1.41 5.20 2.80
C GLN A 129 2.16 6.02 1.72
N MET A 130 1.60 6.07 0.50
CA MET A 130 2.17 6.70 -0.70
C MET A 130 1.18 7.72 -1.26
N TYR A 131 0.90 8.76 -0.47
CA TYR A 131 -0.23 9.68 -0.68
C TYR A 131 0.14 11.00 -1.36
N GLU A 132 1.44 11.31 -1.48
CA GLU A 132 1.89 12.60 -2.00
C GLU A 132 1.56 12.79 -3.48
N PHE A 133 1.59 11.70 -4.26
CA PHE A 133 1.14 11.69 -5.65
C PHE A 133 -0.27 11.13 -5.75
N ASP A 134 -0.96 11.48 -6.82
CA ASP A 134 -2.25 10.88 -7.15
C ASP A 134 -2.07 9.44 -7.62
N LEU A 135 -2.78 8.50 -7.02
CA LEU A 135 -2.87 7.13 -7.49
C LEU A 135 -3.83 7.11 -8.69
N VAL A 136 -3.28 7.04 -9.91
CA VAL A 136 -4.06 7.16 -11.16
C VAL A 136 -4.42 5.81 -11.77
N SER A 137 -3.69 4.74 -11.45
CA SER A 137 -4.04 3.36 -11.80
C SER A 137 -3.59 2.39 -10.73
N SER A 138 -4.34 1.30 -10.56
CA SER A 138 -4.05 0.26 -9.58
C SER A 138 -4.61 -1.06 -10.08
N ASP A 139 -3.74 -1.93 -10.58
CA ASP A 139 -4.08 -3.17 -11.25
C ASP A 139 -3.72 -4.38 -10.37
N ASP A 140 -4.64 -5.32 -10.19
CA ASP A 140 -4.37 -6.59 -9.51
C ASP A 140 -3.54 -7.50 -10.45
N LEU A 141 -2.34 -7.85 -10.05
CA LEU A 141 -1.44 -8.72 -10.81
C LEU A 141 -1.65 -10.20 -10.50
N GLY A 142 -2.52 -10.53 -9.56
CA GLY A 142 -2.70 -11.88 -9.04
C GLY A 142 -1.52 -12.37 -8.19
N VAL A 143 -1.54 -13.67 -7.91
CA VAL A 143 -0.46 -14.32 -7.18
C VAL A 143 0.72 -14.56 -8.12
N ARG A 144 1.89 -14.05 -7.76
CA ARG A 144 3.14 -14.23 -8.50
C ARG A 144 4.13 -15.02 -7.67
N GLU A 145 5.01 -15.75 -8.33
CA GLU A 145 6.08 -16.48 -7.68
C GLU A 145 7.38 -15.68 -7.77
N TYR A 146 7.98 -15.39 -6.62
CA TYR A 146 9.24 -14.67 -6.51
C TYR A 146 10.21 -15.52 -5.66
N SER A 147 11.26 -16.01 -6.26
CA SER A 147 12.30 -16.81 -5.56
C SER A 147 11.70 -17.93 -4.69
N GLY A 148 10.72 -18.67 -5.24
CA GLY A 148 10.04 -19.77 -4.53
C GLY A 148 8.95 -19.33 -3.53
N ARG A 149 8.64 -18.03 -3.45
CA ARG A 149 7.55 -17.51 -2.61
C ARG A 149 6.40 -17.00 -3.47
N LYS A 150 5.18 -17.41 -3.15
CA LYS A 150 3.96 -16.91 -3.78
C LYS A 150 3.49 -15.65 -3.06
N ILE A 151 3.45 -14.54 -3.77
CA ILE A 151 3.02 -13.25 -3.24
C ILE A 151 1.94 -12.68 -4.16
N HIS A 152 0.81 -12.26 -3.58
CA HIS A 152 -0.21 -11.53 -4.31
C HIS A 152 0.20 -10.06 -4.38
N CYS A 153 0.35 -9.55 -5.60
CA CYS A 153 0.85 -8.21 -5.88
C CYS A 153 -0.16 -7.37 -6.67
N CYS A 154 0.06 -6.08 -6.64
CA CYS A 154 -0.60 -5.11 -7.51
C CYS A 154 0.44 -4.22 -8.20
N TYR A 155 0.06 -3.59 -9.29
CA TYR A 155 0.83 -2.56 -9.94
C TYR A 155 0.13 -1.22 -9.78
N ASN A 156 0.78 -0.30 -9.08
CA ASN A 156 0.26 1.04 -8.83
C ASN A 156 1.02 2.08 -9.64
N ILE A 157 0.27 2.95 -10.33
CA ILE A 157 0.82 4.10 -11.05
C ILE A 157 0.39 5.38 -10.34
N TYR A 158 1.38 6.21 -10.05
CA TYR A 158 1.20 7.50 -9.38
C TYR A 158 1.68 8.63 -10.28
N CYS A 159 0.96 9.74 -10.25
CA CYS A 159 1.28 10.97 -10.99
C CYS A 159 1.43 12.14 -10.03
N ARG A 160 2.40 13.01 -10.27
CA ARG A 160 2.58 14.26 -9.52
C ARG A 160 1.37 15.16 -9.72
N PRO A 161 0.68 15.60 -8.64
CA PRO A 161 -0.44 16.52 -8.79
C PRO A 161 0.03 17.91 -9.26
N ALA A 162 -0.71 18.50 -10.18
CA ALA A 162 -0.44 19.86 -10.67
C ALA A 162 -0.51 20.94 -9.56
N SER A 163 -1.30 20.70 -8.52
CA SER A 163 -1.46 21.59 -7.36
C SER A 163 -0.35 21.46 -6.32
N GLY A 164 0.67 20.63 -6.57
CA GLY A 164 1.71 20.29 -5.60
C GLY A 164 1.39 19.00 -4.83
N LEU A 165 2.32 18.57 -3.95
CA LEU A 165 2.20 17.30 -3.25
C LEU A 165 0.97 17.24 -2.36
N ASN A 166 0.23 16.14 -2.42
CA ASN A 166 -0.92 15.89 -1.56
C ASN A 166 -0.51 15.77 -0.09
N LYS A 167 -1.41 16.21 0.78
CA LYS A 167 -1.31 15.97 2.22
C LYS A 167 -2.00 14.65 2.57
N LYS A 168 -1.50 13.99 3.61
CA LYS A 168 -2.10 12.75 4.10
C LYS A 168 -3.55 12.98 4.51
N LYS A 169 -4.47 12.24 3.90
CA LYS A 169 -5.88 12.26 4.31
C LYS A 169 -6.04 11.50 5.62
N THR A 170 -6.57 12.18 6.62
CA THR A 170 -6.96 11.54 7.88
C THR A 170 -8.45 11.24 7.80
N TYR A 171 -8.78 9.96 7.80
CA TYR A 171 -10.17 9.52 7.89
C TYR A 171 -10.53 9.41 9.36
N LYS A 172 -11.32 10.32 9.85
CA LYS A 172 -11.95 10.32 11.18
C LYS A 172 -13.29 11.01 11.05
N LEU A 173 -14.33 10.43 11.61
CA LEU A 173 -15.67 11.00 11.65
C LEU A 173 -15.94 11.53 13.05
N LYS A 174 -16.63 12.66 13.15
CA LYS A 174 -17.11 13.20 14.44
C LYS A 174 -18.29 12.39 14.97
N ASP A 175 -19.11 11.85 14.07
CA ASP A 175 -20.33 11.11 14.40
C ASP A 175 -20.06 9.69 14.93
N VAL A 176 -18.82 9.18 14.81
CA VAL A 176 -18.45 7.83 15.20
C VAL A 176 -17.11 7.81 15.93
N GLU A 177 -17.07 7.20 17.09
CA GLU A 177 -15.84 6.96 17.85
C GLU A 177 -15.47 5.48 17.80
N ILE A 178 -14.19 5.19 17.52
CA ILE A 178 -13.67 3.82 17.47
C ILE A 178 -12.52 3.69 18.45
N LYS A 179 -12.60 2.68 19.33
CA LYS A 179 -11.54 2.34 20.30
C LYS A 179 -11.05 0.93 20.10
N GLU A 180 -9.72 0.76 19.97
CA GLU A 180 -9.08 -0.54 19.80
C GLU A 180 -8.69 -1.18 21.14
N PHE A 181 -8.97 -2.47 21.26
CA PHE A 181 -8.53 -3.34 22.34
C PHE A 181 -7.63 -4.44 21.76
N ARG A 182 -6.34 -4.40 22.08
CA ARG A 182 -5.33 -5.33 21.54
C ARG A 182 -4.99 -6.48 22.49
N SER A 183 -5.88 -6.79 23.42
CA SER A 183 -5.84 -7.99 24.26
C SER A 183 -7.22 -8.25 24.85
N LYS A 184 -7.54 -9.53 25.12
CA LYS A 184 -8.77 -9.94 25.81
C LYS A 184 -8.90 -9.23 27.17
N LYS A 185 -7.81 -9.17 27.95
CA LYS A 185 -7.78 -8.51 29.25
C LYS A 185 -8.23 -7.05 29.16
N LYS A 186 -7.64 -6.27 28.25
CA LYS A 186 -8.02 -4.85 28.04
C LYS A 186 -9.46 -4.68 27.58
N SER A 187 -9.98 -5.62 26.76
CA SER A 187 -11.38 -5.58 26.33
C SER A 187 -12.32 -5.86 27.51
N LEU A 188 -12.00 -6.86 28.36
CA LEU A 188 -12.80 -7.22 29.53
C LEU A 188 -12.78 -6.14 30.61
N GLU A 189 -11.63 -5.53 30.86
CA GLU A 189 -11.45 -4.47 31.87
C GLU A 189 -12.08 -3.12 31.48
N SER A 190 -12.43 -2.93 30.20
CA SER A 190 -13.05 -1.69 29.76
C SER A 190 -14.46 -1.54 30.37
N THR A 191 -14.67 -0.43 31.05
CA THR A 191 -15.98 -0.01 31.55
C THR A 191 -16.79 0.80 30.55
N GLU A 192 -16.16 1.15 29.40
CA GLU A 192 -16.82 1.94 28.36
C GLU A 192 -17.89 1.10 27.63
N GLU A 193 -19.04 1.72 27.42
CA GLU A 193 -20.12 1.18 26.62
C GLU A 193 -19.97 1.55 25.15
N PHE A 194 -20.26 0.60 24.27
CA PHE A 194 -20.22 0.75 22.82
C PHE A 194 -21.51 0.18 22.24
N ASP A 195 -21.97 0.79 21.14
CA ASP A 195 -23.15 0.35 20.43
C ASP A 195 -22.96 -1.02 19.78
N LEU A 196 -21.72 -1.29 19.35
CA LEU A 196 -21.31 -2.60 18.87
C LEU A 196 -19.80 -2.78 19.03
N ARG A 197 -19.35 -4.02 18.93
CA ARG A 197 -17.93 -4.40 18.85
C ARG A 197 -17.69 -5.29 17.67
N ILE A 198 -16.51 -5.20 17.06
CA ILE A 198 -16.07 -6.06 15.97
C ILE A 198 -14.69 -6.64 16.26
N CYS A 199 -14.41 -7.80 15.70
CA CYS A 199 -13.04 -8.33 15.63
C CYS A 199 -12.29 -7.60 14.50
N PHE A 200 -11.05 -7.15 14.75
CA PHE A 200 -10.28 -6.45 13.71
C PHE A 200 -9.00 -7.16 13.27
N TRP A 201 -8.78 -8.40 13.75
CA TRP A 201 -7.57 -9.16 13.42
C TRP A 201 -7.86 -10.66 13.30
N GLY A 202 -7.24 -11.31 12.31
CA GLY A 202 -7.32 -12.75 12.10
C GLY A 202 -8.53 -13.19 11.27
N ALA A 203 -8.83 -14.48 11.27
CA ALA A 203 -9.90 -15.07 10.47
C ALA A 203 -11.31 -14.55 10.81
N ALA A 204 -11.47 -13.91 11.97
CA ALA A 204 -12.74 -13.32 12.41
C ALA A 204 -12.83 -11.81 12.09
N THR A 205 -11.89 -11.24 11.32
CA THR A 205 -11.89 -9.81 10.99
C THR A 205 -13.24 -9.37 10.41
N GLY A 206 -13.79 -8.30 10.99
CA GLY A 206 -15.07 -7.72 10.61
C GLY A 206 -16.30 -8.35 11.30
N LYS A 207 -16.17 -9.51 11.95
CA LYS A 207 -17.30 -10.14 12.64
C LYS A 207 -17.71 -9.33 13.87
N VAL A 208 -19.02 -9.14 14.01
CA VAL A 208 -19.60 -8.50 15.20
C VAL A 208 -19.39 -9.42 16.41
N VAL A 209 -18.91 -8.82 17.49
CA VAL A 209 -18.64 -9.50 18.78
C VAL A 209 -19.90 -9.48 19.62
N LYS A 210 -20.38 -10.65 20.04
CA LYS A 210 -21.56 -10.78 20.91
C LYS A 210 -21.22 -10.47 22.37
N GLU A 211 -20.06 -10.96 22.84
CA GLU A 211 -19.60 -10.76 24.22
C GLU A 211 -18.17 -10.16 24.20
N LYS A 212 -17.94 -9.10 24.98
CA LYS A 212 -16.63 -8.45 25.07
C LYS A 212 -15.56 -9.44 25.55
N GLY A 213 -14.36 -9.33 24.94
CA GLY A 213 -13.25 -10.23 25.27
C GLY A 213 -13.32 -11.60 24.57
N THR A 214 -14.25 -11.80 23.63
CA THR A 214 -14.29 -13.00 22.78
C THR A 214 -13.00 -13.15 21.98
N TYR A 215 -12.52 -12.06 21.36
CA TYR A 215 -11.31 -12.04 20.57
C TYR A 215 -10.18 -11.25 21.27
N SER A 216 -8.94 -11.56 20.89
CA SER A 216 -7.78 -10.81 21.39
C SER A 216 -7.68 -9.39 20.82
N HIS A 217 -8.32 -9.14 19.67
CA HIS A 217 -8.27 -7.86 18.97
C HIS A 217 -9.70 -7.42 18.63
N GLU A 218 -10.23 -6.49 19.41
CA GLU A 218 -11.57 -5.96 19.26
C GLU A 218 -11.55 -4.45 19.09
N MET A 219 -12.48 -3.92 18.28
CA MET A 219 -12.82 -2.50 18.23
C MET A 219 -14.21 -2.29 18.81
N GLY A 220 -14.33 -1.39 19.78
CA GLY A 220 -15.61 -0.84 20.23
C GLY A 220 -15.98 0.33 19.35
N ILE A 221 -17.22 0.37 18.88
CA ILE A 221 -17.80 1.40 18.03
C ILE A 221 -18.88 2.12 18.82
N LYS A 222 -18.71 3.42 19.01
CA LYS A 222 -19.69 4.30 19.65
C LYS A 222 -20.24 5.26 18.61
N ILE A 223 -21.55 5.28 18.45
CA ILE A 223 -22.26 6.11 17.49
C ILE A 223 -22.75 7.36 18.24
N LEU A 224 -22.23 8.51 17.86
CA LEU A 224 -22.53 9.78 18.52
C LEU A 224 -23.71 10.51 17.87
N ASN A 225 -24.07 10.15 16.63
CA ASN A 225 -25.18 10.76 15.91
C ASN A 225 -26.32 9.73 15.74
N GLU A 226 -27.34 9.86 16.59
CA GLU A 226 -28.49 8.96 16.63
C GLU A 226 -29.25 8.89 15.30
N LYS A 227 -29.21 9.94 14.48
CA LYS A 227 -29.85 9.94 13.16
C LYS A 227 -29.38 8.81 12.27
N TYR A 228 -28.11 8.43 12.33
CA TYR A 228 -27.51 7.40 11.47
C TYR A 228 -27.28 6.07 12.19
N ARG A 229 -27.71 5.95 13.47
CA ARG A 229 -27.45 4.78 14.31
C ARG A 229 -27.84 3.44 13.66
N ASN A 230 -29.06 3.34 13.22
CA ASN A 230 -29.58 2.10 12.66
C ASN A 230 -28.86 1.73 11.35
N GLU A 231 -28.55 2.70 10.52
CA GLU A 231 -27.86 2.50 9.27
C GLU A 231 -26.39 2.07 9.50
N ILE A 232 -25.68 2.71 10.42
CA ILE A 232 -24.31 2.33 10.79
C ILE A 232 -24.28 0.91 11.34
N ILE A 233 -25.18 0.56 12.26
CA ILE A 233 -25.28 -0.80 12.82
C ILE A 233 -25.54 -1.83 11.72
N ARG A 234 -26.44 -1.53 10.76
CA ARG A 234 -26.72 -2.38 9.62
C ARG A 234 -25.47 -2.60 8.76
N ILE A 235 -24.74 -1.53 8.43
CA ILE A 235 -23.49 -1.60 7.68
C ILE A 235 -22.50 -2.54 8.35
N PHE A 236 -22.28 -2.42 9.67
CA PHE A 236 -21.36 -3.32 10.38
C PHE A 236 -21.79 -4.78 10.38
N ARG A 237 -23.07 -5.08 10.37
CA ARG A 237 -23.61 -6.44 10.40
C ARG A 237 -23.64 -7.12 9.02
N GLU A 238 -23.88 -6.34 7.97
CA GLU A 238 -24.10 -6.86 6.62
C GLU A 238 -22.84 -6.82 5.74
N THR A 239 -21.87 -5.97 6.08
CA THR A 239 -20.65 -5.82 5.29
C THR A 239 -19.68 -6.97 5.50
N ASP A 240 -19.28 -7.63 4.40
CA ASP A 240 -18.12 -8.52 4.41
C ASP A 240 -16.82 -7.71 4.36
N TRP A 241 -16.37 -7.27 5.53
CA TRP A 241 -15.17 -6.47 5.67
C TRP A 241 -13.90 -7.15 5.14
N ALA A 242 -13.87 -8.48 5.15
CA ALA A 242 -12.72 -9.24 4.65
C ALA A 242 -12.62 -9.21 3.13
N SER A 243 -13.73 -9.07 2.41
CA SER A 243 -13.74 -8.97 0.94
C SER A 243 -13.46 -7.57 0.41
N ILE A 244 -13.74 -6.51 1.21
CA ILE A 244 -13.55 -5.12 0.79
C ILE A 244 -12.07 -4.74 0.75
N TYR A 245 -11.27 -5.27 1.66
CA TYR A 245 -9.86 -4.94 1.81
C TYR A 245 -8.98 -6.16 1.59
N HIS A 246 -7.93 -5.98 0.80
CA HIS A 246 -6.97 -7.04 0.50
C HIS A 246 -5.86 -7.12 1.55
N PHE A 247 -5.47 -8.33 1.90
CA PHE A 247 -4.46 -8.61 2.92
C PHE A 247 -3.35 -9.51 2.37
N VAL A 248 -2.10 -9.23 2.75
CA VAL A 248 -0.96 -10.04 2.30
C VAL A 248 -0.86 -11.36 3.06
N ALA A 249 -1.20 -11.34 4.35
CA ALA A 249 -1.09 -12.51 5.22
C ALA A 249 -2.31 -12.64 6.14
N THR A 250 -2.29 -11.99 7.31
CA THR A 250 -3.41 -12.06 8.26
C THR A 250 -4.38 -10.92 8.02
N PRO A 251 -5.68 -11.18 7.85
CA PRO A 251 -6.68 -10.15 7.73
C PRO A 251 -6.62 -9.18 8.92
N ALA A 252 -6.65 -7.88 8.62
CA ALA A 252 -6.61 -6.82 9.62
C ALA A 252 -7.41 -5.60 9.15
N LEU A 253 -8.36 -5.15 9.95
CA LEU A 253 -9.17 -3.98 9.66
C LEU A 253 -8.67 -2.79 10.48
N TYR A 254 -8.42 -1.67 9.82
CA TYR A 254 -7.91 -0.45 10.45
C TYR A 254 -9.03 0.59 10.61
N GLN A 255 -8.96 1.42 11.64
CA GLN A 255 -9.97 2.46 11.91
C GLN A 255 -10.22 3.36 10.70
N TRP A 256 -9.15 3.80 9.99
CA TRP A 256 -9.29 4.65 8.81
C TRP A 256 -10.07 4.00 7.67
N GLN A 257 -9.99 2.67 7.53
CA GLN A 257 -10.76 1.91 6.54
C GLN A 257 -12.25 1.95 6.88
N ILE A 258 -12.58 1.76 8.15
CA ILE A 258 -13.96 1.85 8.64
C ILE A 258 -14.51 3.26 8.42
N TYR A 259 -13.80 4.29 8.86
CA TYR A 259 -14.24 5.68 8.67
C TYR A 259 -14.42 6.05 7.19
N LYS A 260 -13.46 5.63 6.33
CA LYS A 260 -13.56 5.83 4.89
C LYS A 260 -14.81 5.17 4.33
N TYR A 261 -15.02 3.89 4.65
CA TYR A 261 -16.16 3.13 4.16
C TYR A 261 -17.49 3.71 4.64
N LEU A 262 -17.61 4.04 5.93
CA LEU A 262 -18.80 4.68 6.47
C LEU A 262 -19.11 6.01 5.76
N LYS A 263 -18.09 6.83 5.49
CA LYS A 263 -18.26 8.11 4.75
C LYS A 263 -18.68 7.89 3.30
N GLU A 264 -18.23 6.82 2.67
CA GLU A 264 -18.64 6.44 1.30
C GLU A 264 -20.09 5.94 1.26
N GLN A 265 -20.53 5.17 2.27
CA GLN A 265 -21.91 4.67 2.35
C GLN A 265 -22.89 5.75 2.82
N ILE A 266 -22.49 6.61 3.73
CA ILE A 266 -23.30 7.70 4.30
C ILE A 266 -22.53 9.01 4.13
N PRO A 267 -22.62 9.67 2.95
CA PRO A 267 -21.85 10.90 2.66
C PRO A 267 -22.13 12.06 3.62
N ALA A 268 -23.25 12.04 4.34
CA ALA A 268 -23.65 13.08 5.28
C ALA A 268 -23.01 12.96 6.68
N LEU A 269 -22.29 11.87 7.00
CA LEU A 269 -21.53 11.77 8.25
C LEU A 269 -20.42 12.83 8.31
N GLU A 270 -20.19 13.41 9.48
CA GLU A 270 -19.15 14.41 9.74
C GLU A 270 -17.92 13.83 10.47
#